data_e3dcde403533550cb1815f526ebd9809
#
_entry.id   e3dcde403533550cb1815f526ebd9809
#
_cell.length_a   1.000
_cell.length_b   1.000
_cell.length_c   1.000
_cell.angle_alpha   90.00
_cell.angle_beta   90.00
_cell.angle_gamma   90.00
#
_symmetry.space_group_name_H-M   'P 1'
#
loop_
_entity.id
_entity.type
_entity.pdbx_description
1 polymer ?
#
loop_
_entity_poly.entity_id
_entity_poly.type
_entity_poly.pdbx_seq_one_letter_code
_entity_poly.pdbx_strand_id
1 'polypeptide(L)'
;MAEGIWATWYDLAQGVTSEARQQFLDWTHEVYCPYLRAQPGYTWVAHYRHTGGGPQMEKVKTTAVGRTQDAIGSGNDYLLLVGGLSAHNFFKPSIKDAVLPEGFDARLSQRTGLRTAVFTVEASVNGPAPREHGPGTGPGPAIQMGSFRMRTPEEEFDLGRWYAQYRLPFMAQLTGCIATRKLAGVAGWAKHSVLYEFTSLEARLKHFEEPHEALALDRTRWESQVIAGTVHAPGSPFIGERIWPPLE
;
A
#
# COMPACT_ATOMS: atom_id res chain seq x y z
N MET A 1 -17.16 1.07 -5.98
CA MET A 1 -15.68 0.99 -5.80
C MET A 1 -15.35 1.67 -4.48
N ALA A 2 -14.39 1.15 -3.70
CA ALA A 2 -14.00 1.84 -2.46
C ALA A 2 -13.33 3.18 -2.80
N GLU A 3 -13.80 4.26 -2.18
CA GLU A 3 -13.24 5.60 -2.35
C GLU A 3 -12.29 5.99 -1.22
N GLY A 4 -12.35 5.28 -0.09
CA GLY A 4 -11.44 5.40 1.03
C GLY A 4 -10.62 4.13 1.23
N ILE A 5 -9.37 4.30 1.66
CA ILE A 5 -8.48 3.19 2.03
C ILE A 5 -7.82 3.52 3.37
N TRP A 6 -8.01 2.63 4.35
CA TRP A 6 -7.21 2.61 5.56
C TRP A 6 -6.09 1.60 5.40
N ALA A 7 -4.86 2.03 5.63
CA ALA A 7 -3.65 1.22 5.52
C ALA A 7 -2.91 1.18 6.86
N THR A 8 -2.45 -0.01 7.25
CA THR A 8 -1.66 -0.21 8.47
C THR A 8 -0.48 -1.10 8.16
N TRP A 9 0.73 -0.55 8.29
CA TRP A 9 2.01 -1.27 8.18
C TRP A 9 2.48 -1.65 9.57
N TYR A 10 3.04 -2.84 9.71
CA TYR A 10 3.57 -3.30 10.99
C TYR A 10 4.51 -4.50 10.83
N ASP A 11 5.30 -4.75 11.87
CA ASP A 11 6.05 -5.97 12.09
C ASP A 11 5.46 -6.71 13.28
N LEU A 12 5.84 -7.96 13.51
CA LEU A 12 5.69 -8.63 14.78
C LEU A 12 6.98 -8.47 15.60
N ALA A 13 6.87 -8.53 16.92
CA ALA A 13 8.00 -8.36 17.82
C ALA A 13 9.17 -9.29 17.44
N GLN A 14 10.39 -8.81 17.60
CA GLN A 14 11.58 -9.62 17.38
C GLN A 14 11.59 -10.80 18.35
N GLY A 15 12.04 -11.97 17.87
CA GLY A 15 12.09 -13.20 18.67
C GLY A 15 10.76 -13.95 18.79
N VAL A 16 9.69 -13.48 18.14
CA VAL A 16 8.45 -14.28 18.03
C VAL A 16 8.73 -15.57 17.28
N THR A 17 8.39 -16.71 17.90
CA THR A 17 8.53 -18.01 17.27
C THR A 17 7.67 -18.14 16.02
N SER A 18 8.03 -19.05 15.11
CA SER A 18 7.22 -19.33 13.91
C SER A 18 5.79 -19.74 14.27
N GLU A 19 5.63 -20.50 15.34
CA GLU A 19 4.32 -20.94 15.84
C GLU A 19 3.49 -19.74 16.35
N ALA A 20 4.06 -18.88 17.20
CA ALA A 20 3.37 -17.69 17.68
C ALA A 20 3.02 -16.71 16.58
N ARG A 21 3.90 -16.57 15.56
CA ARG A 21 3.61 -15.82 14.34
C ARG A 21 2.42 -16.40 13.59
N GLN A 22 2.37 -17.72 13.42
CA GLN A 22 1.26 -18.38 12.74
C GLN A 22 -0.03 -18.20 13.52
N GLN A 23 -0.03 -18.39 14.83
CA GLN A 23 -1.20 -18.17 15.68
C GLN A 23 -1.73 -16.73 15.61
N PHE A 24 -0.85 -15.72 15.51
CA PHE A 24 -1.25 -14.34 15.29
C PHE A 24 -1.89 -14.14 13.92
N LEU A 25 -1.33 -14.74 12.86
CA LEU A 25 -1.87 -14.64 11.50
C LEU A 25 -3.22 -15.36 11.40
N ASP A 26 -3.36 -16.54 11.97
CA ASP A 26 -4.62 -17.29 12.00
C ASP A 26 -5.70 -16.46 12.69
N TRP A 27 -5.43 -15.91 13.87
CA TRP A 27 -6.36 -15.02 14.55
C TRP A 27 -6.69 -13.77 13.72
N THR A 28 -5.68 -13.19 13.07
CA THR A 28 -5.89 -12.02 12.22
C THR A 28 -6.82 -12.35 11.06
N HIS A 29 -6.66 -13.52 10.44
CA HIS A 29 -7.42 -13.91 9.25
C HIS A 29 -8.81 -14.47 9.59
N GLU A 30 -8.95 -15.21 10.68
CA GLU A 30 -10.20 -15.89 11.05
C GLU A 30 -11.09 -15.00 11.91
N VAL A 31 -10.53 -14.02 12.64
CA VAL A 31 -11.27 -13.20 13.59
C VAL A 31 -11.22 -11.71 13.23
N TYR A 32 -10.02 -11.13 13.12
CA TYR A 32 -9.89 -9.68 12.98
C TYR A 32 -10.29 -9.15 11.61
N CYS A 33 -9.87 -9.78 10.52
CA CYS A 33 -10.25 -9.36 9.17
C CYS A 33 -11.76 -9.51 8.92
N PRO A 34 -12.43 -10.61 9.29
CA PRO A 34 -13.90 -10.72 9.23
C PRO A 34 -14.61 -9.66 10.09
N TYR A 35 -14.12 -9.39 11.30
CA TYR A 35 -14.66 -8.33 12.16
C TYR A 35 -14.59 -6.96 11.46
N LEU A 36 -13.45 -6.61 10.86
CA LEU A 36 -13.30 -5.36 10.12
C LEU A 36 -14.25 -5.31 8.92
N ARG A 37 -14.35 -6.41 8.16
CA ARG A 37 -15.23 -6.46 7.00
C ARG A 37 -16.71 -6.29 7.34
N ALA A 38 -17.12 -6.65 8.54
CA ALA A 38 -18.49 -6.50 9.04
C ALA A 38 -18.83 -5.07 9.48
N GLN A 39 -17.84 -4.16 9.55
CA GLN A 39 -18.09 -2.78 9.99
C GLN A 39 -18.90 -2.00 8.94
N PRO A 40 -19.81 -1.13 9.37
CA PRO A 40 -20.62 -0.32 8.45
C PRO A 40 -19.75 0.54 7.52
N GLY A 41 -20.01 0.44 6.22
CA GLY A 41 -19.29 1.21 5.20
C GLY A 41 -17.93 0.66 4.81
N TYR A 42 -17.45 -0.42 5.44
CA TYR A 42 -16.26 -1.13 4.98
C TYR A 42 -16.64 -2.10 3.86
N THR A 43 -15.86 -2.12 2.79
CA THR A 43 -16.21 -2.83 1.56
C THR A 43 -15.38 -4.07 1.32
N TRP A 44 -14.13 -4.05 1.73
CA TRP A 44 -13.19 -5.17 1.66
C TRP A 44 -12.08 -5.00 2.69
N VAL A 45 -11.42 -6.10 3.01
CA VAL A 45 -10.19 -6.15 3.80
C VAL A 45 -9.21 -7.02 3.04
N ALA A 46 -7.93 -6.67 3.03
CA ALA A 46 -6.87 -7.47 2.43
C ALA A 46 -5.59 -7.36 3.27
N HIS A 47 -4.92 -8.47 3.48
CA HIS A 47 -3.69 -8.55 4.26
C HIS A 47 -2.57 -9.07 3.37
N TYR A 48 -1.44 -8.36 3.39
CA TYR A 48 -0.28 -8.63 2.56
C TYR A 48 0.94 -8.90 3.42
N ARG A 49 1.79 -9.81 2.95
CA ARG A 49 3.13 -10.05 3.49
C ARG A 49 4.15 -9.41 2.55
N HIS A 50 5.11 -8.69 3.11
CA HIS A 50 6.22 -8.09 2.37
C HIS A 50 7.11 -9.19 1.77
N THR A 51 7.47 -9.02 0.51
CA THR A 51 8.36 -9.93 -0.23
C THR A 51 9.61 -9.23 -0.75
N GLY A 52 9.61 -7.89 -0.71
CA GLY A 52 10.65 -7.09 -1.35
C GLY A 52 10.44 -6.95 -2.85
N GLY A 53 11.28 -6.13 -3.45
CA GLY A 53 11.40 -5.97 -4.91
C GLY A 53 12.65 -6.68 -5.42
N GLY A 54 12.84 -6.61 -6.73
CA GLY A 54 14.07 -7.06 -7.37
C GLY A 54 15.22 -6.05 -7.26
N PRO A 55 16.37 -6.34 -7.91
CA PRO A 55 17.58 -5.52 -7.80
C PRO A 55 17.41 -4.06 -8.23
N GLN A 56 16.53 -3.78 -9.20
CA GLN A 56 16.29 -2.41 -9.66
C GLN A 56 15.55 -1.59 -8.59
N MET A 57 14.55 -2.19 -7.94
CA MET A 57 13.82 -1.55 -6.85
C MET A 57 14.74 -1.23 -5.67
N GLU A 58 15.66 -2.12 -5.33
CA GLU A 58 16.63 -1.86 -4.26
C GLU A 58 17.56 -0.68 -4.61
N LYS A 59 17.99 -0.54 -5.85
CA LYS A 59 18.72 0.66 -6.30
C LYS A 59 17.87 1.92 -6.18
N VAL A 60 16.61 1.90 -6.64
CA VAL A 60 15.70 3.05 -6.52
C VAL A 60 15.52 3.45 -5.05
N LYS A 61 15.26 2.47 -4.18
CA LYS A 61 15.09 2.70 -2.74
C LYS A 61 16.32 3.33 -2.07
N THR A 62 17.51 3.00 -2.54
CA THR A 62 18.77 3.45 -1.90
C THR A 62 19.37 4.69 -2.54
N THR A 63 19.05 4.99 -3.81
CA THR A 63 19.75 6.05 -4.56
C THR A 63 18.85 7.14 -5.14
N ALA A 64 17.59 6.84 -5.44
CA ALA A 64 16.71 7.76 -6.16
C ALA A 64 15.72 8.50 -5.25
N VAL A 65 15.20 7.85 -4.20
CA VAL A 65 14.18 8.42 -3.32
C VAL A 65 14.77 8.99 -2.02
N GLY A 66 14.23 10.13 -1.57
CA GLY A 66 14.50 10.63 -0.22
C GLY A 66 13.83 9.75 0.84
N ARG A 67 14.38 9.78 2.06
CA ARG A 67 13.81 9.11 3.24
C ARG A 67 13.48 10.13 4.31
N THR A 68 12.32 9.95 4.95
CA THR A 68 11.97 10.80 6.08
C THR A 68 12.90 10.58 7.27
N GLN A 69 13.13 11.66 8.01
CA GLN A 69 13.77 11.64 9.33
C GLN A 69 12.74 11.77 10.46
N ASP A 70 11.43 11.84 10.12
CA ASP A 70 10.37 11.93 11.11
C ASP A 70 10.28 10.63 11.92
N ALA A 71 10.02 10.77 13.21
CA ALA A 71 9.82 9.63 14.12
C ALA A 71 8.44 9.00 13.90
N ILE A 72 8.33 8.19 12.84
CA ILE A 72 7.13 7.42 12.50
C ILE A 72 7.42 5.92 12.50
N GLY A 73 6.37 5.11 12.67
CA GLY A 73 6.52 3.66 12.68
C GLY A 73 7.21 3.13 11.43
N SER A 74 8.15 2.19 11.60
CA SER A 74 9.01 1.64 10.56
C SER A 74 8.62 0.22 10.12
N GLY A 75 7.60 -0.39 10.74
CA GLY A 75 7.15 -1.74 10.42
C GLY A 75 6.79 -1.89 8.95
N ASN A 76 7.19 -3.02 8.37
CA ASN A 76 7.06 -3.28 6.94
C ASN A 76 6.92 -4.76 6.57
N ASP A 77 6.88 -5.70 7.54
CA ASP A 77 6.67 -7.13 7.26
C ASP A 77 5.26 -7.39 6.75
N TYR A 78 4.29 -6.62 7.24
CA TYR A 78 2.88 -6.78 6.90
C TYR A 78 2.22 -5.45 6.56
N LEU A 79 1.24 -5.51 5.67
CA LEU A 79 0.35 -4.42 5.32
C LEU A 79 -1.10 -4.91 5.35
N LEU A 80 -1.90 -4.35 6.25
CA LEU A 80 -3.34 -4.53 6.28
C LEU A 80 -4.00 -3.35 5.58
N LEU A 81 -4.83 -3.63 4.58
CA LEU A 81 -5.62 -2.67 3.83
C LEU A 81 -7.10 -2.90 4.08
N VAL A 82 -7.83 -1.83 4.29
CA VAL A 82 -9.30 -1.84 4.42
C VAL A 82 -9.88 -0.80 3.46
N GLY A 83 -10.77 -1.24 2.58
CA GLY A 83 -11.53 -0.36 1.71
C GLY A 83 -12.82 0.11 2.38
N GLY A 84 -13.15 1.37 2.18
CA GLY A 84 -14.41 1.98 2.64
C GLY A 84 -15.13 2.70 1.51
N LEU A 85 -16.45 2.87 1.65
CA LEU A 85 -17.25 3.67 0.71
C LEU A 85 -16.73 5.11 0.60
N SER A 86 -16.15 5.61 1.70
CA SER A 86 -15.50 6.91 1.80
C SER A 86 -14.39 6.84 2.85
N ALA A 87 -13.40 7.71 2.77
CA ALA A 87 -12.39 7.87 3.82
C ALA A 87 -13.02 8.25 5.17
N HIS A 88 -14.16 8.94 5.19
CA HIS A 88 -14.89 9.30 6.41
C HIS A 88 -15.44 8.10 7.19
N ASN A 89 -15.63 6.94 6.55
CA ASN A 89 -16.07 5.73 7.26
C ASN A 89 -15.09 5.31 8.35
N PHE A 90 -13.81 5.65 8.22
CA PHE A 90 -12.76 5.32 9.19
C PHE A 90 -12.70 6.27 10.40
N PHE A 91 -13.62 7.23 10.47
CA PHE A 91 -13.74 8.20 11.56
C PHE A 91 -15.10 8.16 12.27
N LYS A 92 -15.92 7.11 12.03
CA LYS A 92 -17.27 6.96 12.62
C LYS A 92 -17.56 5.51 13.04
N PRO A 93 -17.05 5.03 14.19
CA PRO A 93 -16.07 5.65 15.08
C PRO A 93 -14.69 5.77 14.45
N SER A 94 -13.85 6.64 15.01
CA SER A 94 -12.45 6.72 14.60
C SER A 94 -11.77 5.37 14.84
N ILE A 95 -10.99 4.91 13.87
CA ILE A 95 -10.21 3.67 13.99
C ILE A 95 -9.23 3.67 15.17
N LYS A 96 -8.93 4.85 15.73
CA LYS A 96 -8.08 5.00 16.91
C LYS A 96 -8.86 4.91 18.23
N ASP A 97 -10.16 5.24 18.20
CA ASP A 97 -11.00 5.35 19.38
C ASP A 97 -12.10 4.27 19.39
N ALA A 98 -12.10 3.37 18.39
CA ALA A 98 -13.07 2.29 18.30
C ALA A 98 -12.92 1.34 19.49
N VAL A 99 -14.03 1.09 20.18
CA VAL A 99 -14.09 0.04 21.22
C VAL A 99 -14.03 -1.31 20.52
N LEU A 100 -12.94 -2.01 20.74
CA LEU A 100 -12.72 -3.34 20.19
C LEU A 100 -13.34 -4.42 21.09
N PRO A 101 -13.72 -5.58 20.52
CA PRO A 101 -14.14 -6.72 21.32
C PRO A 101 -13.06 -7.15 22.34
N GLU A 102 -13.50 -7.77 23.43
CA GLU A 102 -12.59 -8.27 24.48
C GLU A 102 -11.47 -9.14 23.89
N GLY A 103 -10.25 -8.92 24.37
CA GLY A 103 -9.05 -9.65 23.95
C GLY A 103 -8.38 -9.16 22.65
N PHE A 104 -9.05 -8.30 21.85
CA PHE A 104 -8.45 -7.79 20.59
C PHE A 104 -7.22 -6.92 20.87
N ASP A 105 -7.29 -6.04 21.87
CA ASP A 105 -6.16 -5.16 22.21
C ASP A 105 -4.91 -5.96 22.57
N ALA A 106 -5.06 -7.04 23.33
CA ALA A 106 -3.94 -7.91 23.72
C ALA A 106 -3.29 -8.58 22.48
N ARG A 107 -4.09 -8.97 21.48
CA ARG A 107 -3.56 -9.52 20.22
C ARG A 107 -2.91 -8.45 19.36
N LEU A 108 -3.57 -7.31 19.18
CA LEU A 108 -3.10 -6.21 18.34
C LEU A 108 -1.83 -5.53 18.90
N SER A 109 -1.59 -5.58 20.23
CA SER A 109 -0.39 -5.07 20.87
C SER A 109 0.89 -5.86 20.53
N GLN A 110 0.76 -7.04 19.92
CA GLN A 110 1.92 -7.80 19.42
C GLN A 110 2.56 -7.17 18.17
N ARG A 111 1.87 -6.21 17.53
CA ARG A 111 2.39 -5.46 16.38
C ARG A 111 3.38 -4.40 16.84
N THR A 112 4.49 -4.29 16.15
CA THR A 112 5.55 -3.31 16.41
C THR A 112 5.79 -2.44 15.17
N GLY A 113 6.46 -1.31 15.35
CA GLY A 113 6.74 -0.39 14.25
C GLY A 113 5.48 0.13 13.55
N LEU A 114 4.36 0.17 14.26
CA LEU A 114 3.04 0.46 13.72
C LEU A 114 2.97 1.83 13.05
N ARG A 115 2.54 1.85 11.80
CA ARG A 115 2.22 3.07 11.05
C ARG A 115 0.84 2.91 10.40
N THR A 116 -0.03 3.90 10.60
CA THR A 116 -1.36 3.89 9.99
C THR A 116 -1.63 5.17 9.21
N ALA A 117 -2.41 5.06 8.15
CA ALA A 117 -2.86 6.19 7.35
C ALA A 117 -4.25 5.92 6.75
N VAL A 118 -5.01 6.98 6.54
CA VAL A 118 -6.26 6.97 5.80
C VAL A 118 -6.09 7.81 4.56
N PHE A 119 -6.50 7.25 3.43
CA PHE A 119 -6.42 7.87 2.11
C PHE A 119 -7.79 7.96 1.46
N THR A 120 -7.96 8.92 0.56
CA THR A 120 -9.02 8.94 -0.44
C THR A 120 -8.44 8.62 -1.82
N VAL A 121 -9.24 7.97 -2.68
CA VAL A 121 -8.84 7.73 -4.07
C VAL A 121 -8.95 9.04 -4.83
N GLU A 122 -7.83 9.56 -5.31
CA GLU A 122 -7.73 10.77 -6.11
C GLU A 122 -8.01 10.47 -7.60
N ALA A 123 -7.40 9.41 -8.10
CA ALA A 123 -7.56 8.94 -9.47
C ALA A 123 -7.30 7.44 -9.56
N SER A 124 -7.89 6.78 -10.55
CA SER A 124 -7.65 5.36 -10.79
C SER A 124 -7.73 5.01 -12.26
N VAL A 125 -6.98 3.98 -12.65
CA VAL A 125 -7.08 3.32 -13.96
C VAL A 125 -7.15 1.82 -13.77
N ASN A 126 -7.86 1.15 -14.66
CA ASN A 126 -7.77 -0.30 -14.80
C ASN A 126 -6.66 -0.64 -15.78
N GLY A 127 -5.88 -1.67 -15.49
CA GLY A 127 -4.94 -2.27 -16.41
C GLY A 127 -5.64 -3.26 -17.36
N PRO A 128 -4.88 -3.87 -18.29
CA PRO A 128 -5.44 -4.84 -19.24
C PRO A 128 -5.73 -6.20 -18.61
N ALA A 129 -5.14 -6.52 -17.45
CA ALA A 129 -5.41 -7.77 -16.77
C ALA A 129 -6.79 -7.74 -16.11
N PRO A 130 -7.59 -8.81 -16.26
CA PRO A 130 -8.90 -8.88 -15.62
C PRO A 130 -8.74 -8.90 -14.10
N ARG A 131 -9.70 -8.30 -13.42
CA ARG A 131 -9.85 -8.48 -11.98
C ARG A 131 -10.54 -9.83 -11.77
N GLU A 132 -9.84 -10.78 -11.17
CA GLU A 132 -10.37 -12.14 -10.93
C GLU A 132 -11.60 -12.14 -10.02
N HIS A 133 -11.76 -11.10 -9.22
CA HIS A 133 -12.88 -10.96 -8.29
C HIS A 133 -13.78 -9.78 -8.69
N GLY A 134 -15.08 -9.96 -8.53
CA GLY A 134 -16.09 -8.96 -8.85
C GLY A 134 -15.97 -7.65 -8.05
N PRO A 135 -16.86 -6.69 -8.32
CA PRO A 135 -16.94 -5.44 -7.56
C PRO A 135 -17.04 -5.70 -6.04
N GLY A 136 -16.27 -4.99 -5.24
CA GLY A 136 -16.25 -5.15 -3.77
C GLY A 136 -15.19 -6.12 -3.24
N THR A 137 -14.44 -6.78 -4.12
CA THR A 137 -13.24 -7.53 -3.71
C THR A 137 -12.05 -6.62 -3.51
N GLY A 138 -11.12 -7.01 -2.64
CA GLY A 138 -9.91 -6.27 -2.32
C GLY A 138 -8.96 -6.09 -3.51
N PRO A 139 -7.82 -5.45 -3.30
CA PRO A 139 -6.80 -5.33 -4.32
C PRO A 139 -6.26 -6.68 -4.79
N GLY A 140 -5.58 -6.69 -5.93
CA GLY A 140 -5.04 -7.88 -6.57
C GLY A 140 -4.08 -8.72 -5.72
N PRO A 141 -3.68 -9.92 -6.21
CA PRO A 141 -2.86 -10.87 -5.46
C PRO A 141 -1.45 -10.36 -5.13
N ALA A 142 -0.90 -9.49 -5.97
CA ALA A 142 0.39 -8.85 -5.74
C ALA A 142 0.25 -7.33 -5.83
N ILE A 143 0.92 -6.61 -4.94
CA ILE A 143 0.85 -5.14 -4.90
C ILE A 143 2.23 -4.50 -4.74
N GLN A 144 2.29 -3.24 -5.20
CA GLN A 144 3.28 -2.28 -4.76
C GLN A 144 2.56 -1.04 -4.22
N MET A 145 2.89 -0.61 -2.99
CA MET A 145 2.30 0.58 -2.40
C MET A 145 3.36 1.57 -1.94
N GLY A 146 3.44 2.70 -2.62
CA GLY A 146 4.27 3.82 -2.24
C GLY A 146 3.56 4.72 -1.21
N SER A 147 4.30 5.27 -0.26
CA SER A 147 3.80 6.25 0.72
C SER A 147 4.84 7.36 0.89
N PHE A 148 4.51 8.58 0.50
CA PHE A 148 5.49 9.65 0.37
C PHE A 148 4.87 11.06 0.47
N ARG A 149 5.74 12.06 0.50
CA ARG A 149 5.45 13.49 0.36
C ARG A 149 6.38 14.07 -0.70
N MET A 150 6.02 15.17 -1.32
CA MET A 150 6.96 16.01 -2.06
C MET A 150 7.69 16.96 -1.10
N ARG A 151 8.83 17.48 -1.54
CA ARG A 151 9.65 18.41 -0.74
C ARG A 151 9.09 19.82 -0.77
N THR A 152 8.55 20.24 -1.92
CA THR A 152 8.04 21.59 -2.15
C THR A 152 6.64 21.58 -2.74
N PRO A 153 5.86 22.66 -2.59
CA PRO A 153 4.56 22.82 -3.26
C PRO A 153 4.65 22.76 -4.79
N GLU A 154 5.74 23.25 -5.37
CA GLU A 154 5.95 23.26 -6.83
C GLU A 154 6.11 21.84 -7.37
N GLU A 155 6.87 21.00 -6.65
CA GLU A 155 7.04 19.57 -7.00
C GLU A 155 5.72 18.80 -6.90
N GLU A 156 4.76 19.24 -6.09
CA GLU A 156 3.42 18.66 -6.02
C GLU A 156 2.64 18.80 -7.34
N PHE A 157 2.76 19.94 -8.00
CA PHE A 157 2.13 20.15 -9.32
C PHE A 157 2.78 19.27 -10.38
N ASP A 158 4.11 19.11 -10.33
CA ASP A 158 4.84 18.20 -11.23
C ASP A 158 4.44 16.75 -10.99
N LEU A 159 4.31 16.32 -9.74
CA LEU A 159 3.83 15.00 -9.39
C LEU A 159 2.42 14.74 -9.96
N GLY A 160 1.49 15.67 -9.75
CA GLY A 160 0.11 15.56 -10.26
C GLY A 160 0.09 15.45 -11.79
N ARG A 161 0.85 16.30 -12.47
CA ARG A 161 1.00 16.30 -13.92
C ARG A 161 1.59 14.99 -14.44
N TRP A 162 2.65 14.47 -13.78
CA TRP A 162 3.30 13.22 -14.15
C TRP A 162 2.37 12.01 -14.01
N TYR A 163 1.58 11.93 -12.90
CA TYR A 163 0.59 10.89 -12.76
C TYR A 163 -0.49 10.94 -13.82
N ALA A 164 -1.04 12.14 -14.08
CA ALA A 164 -2.14 12.31 -15.02
C ALA A 164 -1.73 12.07 -16.49
N GLN A 165 -0.55 12.54 -16.88
CA GLN A 165 -0.12 12.54 -18.29
C GLN A 165 0.75 11.34 -18.67
N TYR A 166 1.40 10.70 -17.70
CA TYR A 166 2.34 9.62 -17.96
C TYR A 166 2.02 8.36 -17.17
N ARG A 167 2.10 8.39 -15.83
CA ARG A 167 2.09 7.16 -15.03
C ARG A 167 0.77 6.40 -15.09
N LEU A 168 -0.37 7.05 -14.91
CA LEU A 168 -1.67 6.37 -14.98
C LEU A 168 -2.00 5.88 -16.40
N PRO A 169 -1.83 6.66 -17.47
CA PRO A 169 -1.99 6.16 -18.85
C PRO A 169 -1.07 4.98 -19.18
N PHE A 170 0.17 5.00 -18.70
CA PHE A 170 1.11 3.89 -18.86
C PHE A 170 0.60 2.63 -18.14
N MET A 171 0.18 2.74 -16.89
CA MET A 171 -0.34 1.61 -16.12
C MET A 171 -1.63 1.01 -16.70
N ALA A 172 -2.46 1.82 -17.36
CA ALA A 172 -3.66 1.35 -18.05
C ALA A 172 -3.36 0.40 -19.22
N GLN A 173 -2.13 0.36 -19.71
CA GLN A 173 -1.70 -0.49 -20.84
C GLN A 173 -0.69 -1.56 -20.43
N LEU A 174 -0.25 -1.54 -19.17
CA LEU A 174 0.83 -2.41 -18.69
C LEU A 174 0.36 -3.85 -18.54
N THR A 175 1.00 -4.78 -19.23
CA THR A 175 0.75 -6.23 -19.09
C THR A 175 0.90 -6.66 -17.62
N GLY A 176 -0.08 -7.41 -17.12
CA GLY A 176 -0.10 -7.90 -15.74
C GLY A 176 -0.59 -6.87 -14.71
N CYS A 177 -0.83 -5.61 -15.10
CA CYS A 177 -1.49 -4.63 -14.25
C CYS A 177 -3.00 -4.91 -14.21
N ILE A 178 -3.56 -5.01 -12.99
CA ILE A 178 -5.00 -5.12 -12.76
C ILE A 178 -5.61 -3.72 -12.60
N ALA A 179 -5.00 -2.89 -11.75
CA ALA A 179 -5.42 -1.52 -11.51
C ALA A 179 -4.29 -0.71 -10.89
N THR A 180 -4.40 0.62 -10.99
CA THR A 180 -3.55 1.55 -10.25
C THR A 180 -4.42 2.65 -9.67
N ARG A 181 -4.22 2.92 -8.37
CA ARG A 181 -4.93 3.98 -7.64
C ARG A 181 -3.92 4.98 -7.10
N LYS A 182 -4.05 6.24 -7.52
CA LYS A 182 -3.39 7.38 -6.91
C LYS A 182 -4.24 7.82 -5.72
N LEU A 183 -3.62 7.99 -4.57
CA LEU A 183 -4.28 8.24 -3.30
C LEU A 183 -3.77 9.55 -2.70
N ALA A 184 -4.69 10.32 -2.10
CA ALA A 184 -4.38 11.51 -1.30
C ALA A 184 -4.57 11.20 0.19
N GLY A 185 -3.64 11.64 1.02
CA GLY A 185 -3.67 11.44 2.47
C GLY A 185 -4.73 12.28 3.15
N VAL A 186 -5.65 11.64 3.86
CA VAL A 186 -6.65 12.28 4.71
C VAL A 186 -6.17 12.34 6.15
N ALA A 187 -5.50 11.27 6.62
CA ALA A 187 -4.85 11.22 7.93
C ALA A 187 -3.62 10.34 7.88
N GLY A 188 -2.66 10.61 8.74
CA GLY A 188 -1.37 9.92 8.77
C GLY A 188 -0.24 10.79 8.23
N TRP A 189 0.95 10.22 8.15
CA TRP A 189 2.15 10.98 7.74
C TRP A 189 2.19 11.27 6.24
N ALA A 190 1.86 10.28 5.40
CA ALA A 190 1.99 10.42 3.94
C ALA A 190 0.92 11.35 3.36
N LYS A 191 1.34 12.33 2.54
CA LYS A 191 0.42 13.16 1.76
C LYS A 191 -0.06 12.44 0.50
N HIS A 192 0.80 11.62 -0.09
CA HIS A 192 0.53 10.84 -1.28
C HIS A 192 0.77 9.36 -1.04
N SER A 193 -0.02 8.56 -1.72
CA SER A 193 0.24 7.13 -1.88
C SER A 193 -0.16 6.71 -3.28
N VAL A 194 0.39 5.59 -3.72
CA VAL A 194 -0.04 4.92 -4.95
C VAL A 194 -0.09 3.43 -4.68
N LEU A 195 -1.20 2.82 -5.05
CA LEU A 195 -1.43 1.38 -4.96
C LEU A 195 -1.48 0.82 -6.38
N TYR A 196 -0.45 0.08 -6.74
CA TYR A 196 -0.36 -0.72 -7.97
C TYR A 196 -0.79 -2.15 -7.66
N GLU A 197 -1.67 -2.69 -8.48
CA GLU A 197 -2.21 -4.05 -8.36
C GLU A 197 -1.77 -4.89 -9.57
N PHE A 198 -1.20 -6.06 -9.32
CA PHE A 198 -0.68 -6.96 -10.34
C PHE A 198 -1.24 -8.36 -10.19
N THR A 199 -1.25 -9.11 -11.29
CA THR A 199 -1.65 -10.52 -11.30
C THR A 199 -0.70 -11.42 -10.52
N SER A 200 0.59 -11.04 -10.43
CA SER A 200 1.59 -11.75 -9.63
C SER A 200 2.82 -10.86 -9.40
N LEU A 201 3.68 -11.26 -8.47
CA LEU A 201 5.00 -10.63 -8.27
C LEU A 201 5.90 -10.79 -9.50
N GLU A 202 5.81 -11.92 -10.21
CA GLU A 202 6.54 -12.15 -11.45
C GLU A 202 6.12 -11.16 -12.54
N ALA A 203 4.81 -10.96 -12.73
CA ALA A 203 4.29 -9.98 -13.68
C ALA A 203 4.76 -8.56 -13.32
N ARG A 204 4.74 -8.19 -12.03
CA ARG A 204 5.28 -6.92 -11.54
C ARG A 204 6.77 -6.78 -11.85
N LEU A 205 7.57 -7.80 -11.57
CA LEU A 205 9.02 -7.77 -11.81
C LEU A 205 9.31 -7.58 -13.31
N LYS A 206 8.77 -8.48 -14.14
CA LYS A 206 9.06 -8.55 -15.57
C LYS A 206 8.55 -7.35 -16.37
N HIS A 207 7.33 -6.89 -16.08
CA HIS A 207 6.67 -5.89 -16.91
C HIS A 207 6.74 -4.47 -16.34
N PHE A 208 6.95 -4.33 -15.03
CA PHE A 208 7.01 -3.03 -14.38
C PHE A 208 8.42 -2.69 -13.85
N GLU A 209 9.02 -3.53 -13.01
CA GLU A 209 10.29 -3.20 -12.38
C GLU A 209 11.45 -3.18 -13.37
N GLU A 210 11.67 -4.25 -14.10
CA GLU A 210 12.81 -4.38 -15.01
C GLU A 210 12.83 -3.28 -16.10
N PRO A 211 11.71 -2.97 -16.79
CA PRO A 211 11.74 -1.96 -17.84
C PRO A 211 11.59 -0.52 -17.33
N HIS A 212 10.96 -0.27 -16.19
CA HIS A 212 10.55 1.07 -15.76
C HIS A 212 11.24 1.61 -14.53
N GLU A 213 11.56 0.78 -13.54
CA GLU A 213 12.27 1.28 -12.37
C GLU A 213 13.72 1.67 -12.71
N ALA A 214 14.29 1.09 -13.77
CA ALA A 214 15.58 1.52 -14.30
C ALA A 214 15.53 2.97 -14.82
N LEU A 215 14.39 3.43 -15.35
CA LEU A 215 14.20 4.80 -15.83
C LEU A 215 14.25 5.83 -14.69
N ALA A 216 13.87 5.45 -13.48
CA ALA A 216 13.98 6.30 -12.30
C ALA A 216 15.43 6.66 -11.95
N LEU A 217 16.40 5.90 -12.46
CA LEU A 217 17.84 6.14 -12.25
C LEU A 217 18.46 7.01 -13.36
N ASP A 218 17.76 7.24 -14.48
CA ASP A 218 18.20 8.09 -15.57
C ASP A 218 17.80 9.55 -15.33
N ARG A 219 18.73 10.35 -14.81
CA ARG A 219 18.51 11.76 -14.44
C ARG A 219 18.05 12.68 -15.57
N THR A 220 18.09 12.24 -16.82
CA THR A 220 17.58 13.00 -17.99
C THR A 220 16.08 12.87 -18.17
N ARG A 221 15.44 11.92 -17.51
CA ARG A 221 14.02 11.61 -17.62
C ARG A 221 13.17 12.45 -16.68
N TRP A 222 11.98 12.82 -17.12
CA TRP A 222 10.98 13.46 -16.26
C TRP A 222 10.64 12.61 -15.03
N GLU A 223 10.52 11.31 -15.25
CA GLU A 223 10.28 10.30 -14.20
C GLU A 223 11.29 10.38 -13.05
N SER A 224 12.58 10.39 -13.35
CA SER A 224 13.62 10.46 -12.33
C SER A 224 13.63 11.82 -11.60
N GLN A 225 13.26 12.90 -12.27
CA GLN A 225 13.16 14.23 -11.66
C GLN A 225 12.02 14.26 -10.63
N VAL A 226 10.85 13.73 -11.00
CA VAL A 226 9.70 13.63 -10.07
C VAL A 226 10.02 12.71 -8.90
N ILE A 227 10.62 11.55 -9.14
CA ILE A 227 10.98 10.60 -8.08
C ILE A 227 12.02 11.19 -7.12
N ALA A 228 13.01 11.93 -7.62
CA ALA A 228 14.01 12.59 -6.77
C ALA A 228 13.41 13.65 -5.83
N GLY A 229 12.27 14.25 -6.18
CA GLY A 229 11.51 15.17 -5.33
C GLY A 229 10.74 14.48 -4.21
N THR A 230 10.60 13.16 -4.23
CA THR A 230 9.84 12.42 -3.22
C THR A 230 10.63 12.19 -1.93
N VAL A 231 9.92 12.24 -0.81
CA VAL A 231 10.40 11.78 0.51
C VAL A 231 9.50 10.66 0.97
N HIS A 232 10.06 9.48 1.11
CA HIS A 232 9.32 8.25 1.41
C HIS A 232 9.29 7.92 2.90
N ALA A 233 8.17 7.32 3.34
CA ALA A 233 8.07 6.68 4.64
C ALA A 233 9.05 5.50 4.76
N PRO A 234 9.42 5.05 5.98
CA PRO A 234 10.22 3.84 6.17
C PRO A 234 9.61 2.65 5.42
N GLY A 235 10.44 1.81 4.79
CA GLY A 235 10.02 0.63 4.05
C GLY A 235 9.27 0.88 2.72
N SER A 236 8.93 2.13 2.40
CA SER A 236 8.23 2.47 1.16
C SER A 236 9.16 2.45 -0.07
N PRO A 237 8.69 1.95 -1.23
CA PRO A 237 7.42 1.27 -1.43
C PRO A 237 7.38 -0.11 -0.78
N PHE A 238 6.22 -0.46 -0.22
CA PHE A 238 5.90 -1.83 0.18
C PHE A 238 5.61 -2.66 -1.07
N ILE A 239 6.17 -3.86 -1.15
CA ILE A 239 5.92 -4.82 -2.22
C ILE A 239 5.58 -6.14 -1.55
N GLY A 240 4.44 -6.73 -1.89
CA GLY A 240 4.02 -7.93 -1.21
C GLY A 240 2.93 -8.71 -1.92
N GLU A 241 2.74 -9.93 -1.41
CA GLU A 241 1.69 -10.85 -1.81
C GLU A 241 0.55 -10.85 -0.80
N ARG A 242 -0.67 -11.02 -1.33
CA ARG A 242 -1.86 -11.16 -0.50
C ARG A 242 -1.84 -12.52 0.21
N ILE A 243 -1.96 -12.47 1.53
CA ILE A 243 -2.06 -13.65 2.39
C ILE A 243 -3.48 -13.82 2.95
N TRP A 244 -4.35 -12.81 2.81
CA TRP A 244 -5.76 -12.89 3.12
C TRP A 244 -6.57 -11.83 2.33
N PRO A 245 -7.78 -12.12 1.81
CA PRO A 245 -8.31 -13.48 1.66
C PRO A 245 -7.38 -14.33 0.80
N PRO A 246 -7.41 -15.67 0.96
CA PRO A 246 -6.57 -16.55 0.16
C PRO A 246 -6.85 -16.36 -1.34
N LEU A 247 -5.87 -16.67 -2.16
CA LEU A 247 -6.02 -16.75 -3.61
C LEU A 247 -6.79 -18.07 -3.91
N GLU A 248 -7.79 -17.98 -4.75
CA GLU A 248 -8.52 -19.16 -5.27
C GLU A 248 -7.67 -19.91 -6.28
#